data_e3d85014f3a1ed8db9e9bb74f61cca99
#
_entry.id   e3d85014f3a1ed8db9e9bb74f61cca99
#
_cell.length_a   1.000
_cell.length_b   1.000
_cell.length_c   1.000
_cell.angle_alpha   90.00
_cell.angle_beta   90.00
_cell.angle_gamma   90.00
#
_symmetry.space_group_name_H-M   'P 1'
#
loop_
_entity.id
_entity.type
_entity.pdbx_description
1 polymer ?
#
loop_
_entity_poly.entity_id
_entity_poly.type
_entity_poly.pdbx_seq_one_letter_code
_entity_poly.pdbx_strand_id
1 'polypeptide(L)'
;MSLESSILSLCNRVEAMAPRSRAGVSIASVDRTRLARAIFPSLPTTFQSSIRDLAMGAPYFGACTAAMDGNAIITSQDLTKEDRFDERFVEVCILHGIRSLQSRPVHGRGKHPIGTFVMGYAQPADLRDFDVTLMEFAADAAGVLLQKHLDGELR
;
A
#
# COMPACT_ATOMS: atom_id res chain seq x y z
N MET A 1 -17.77 -9.47 9.96
CA MET A 1 -16.33 -9.53 9.67
C MET A 1 -15.77 -8.11 9.64
N SER A 2 -14.58 -7.91 10.13
CA SER A 2 -13.96 -6.59 10.14
C SER A 2 -13.14 -6.34 8.87
N LEU A 3 -12.93 -5.08 8.53
CA LEU A 3 -12.03 -4.71 7.45
C LEU A 3 -10.62 -5.24 7.71
N GLU A 4 -10.12 -5.09 8.93
CA GLU A 4 -8.76 -5.55 9.26
C GLU A 4 -8.58 -7.04 9.06
N SER A 5 -9.53 -7.86 9.50
CA SER A 5 -9.43 -9.31 9.32
C SER A 5 -9.51 -9.71 7.84
N SER A 6 -10.31 -8.99 7.05
CA SER A 6 -10.42 -9.24 5.61
C SER A 6 -9.12 -8.87 4.88
N ILE A 7 -8.50 -7.75 5.24
CA ILE A 7 -7.22 -7.34 4.67
C ILE A 7 -6.10 -8.27 5.13
N LEU A 8 -6.10 -8.71 6.38
CA LEU A 8 -5.16 -9.73 6.86
C LEU A 8 -5.22 -10.99 6.00
N SER A 9 -6.41 -11.47 5.74
CA SER A 9 -6.62 -12.67 4.89
C SER A 9 -6.08 -12.46 3.48
N LEU A 10 -6.38 -11.31 2.88
CA LEU A 10 -5.88 -10.98 1.54
C LEU A 10 -4.35 -10.91 1.51
N CYS A 11 -3.74 -10.19 2.44
CA CYS A 11 -2.29 -10.02 2.49
C CYS A 11 -1.58 -11.35 2.75
N ASN A 12 -2.13 -12.20 3.61
CA ASN A 12 -1.56 -13.53 3.86
C ASN A 12 -1.56 -14.39 2.59
N ARG A 13 -2.63 -14.33 1.80
CA ARG A 13 -2.70 -15.06 0.53
C ARG A 13 -1.67 -14.55 -0.48
N VAL A 14 -1.53 -13.24 -0.58
CA VAL A 14 -0.56 -12.63 -1.49
C VAL A 14 0.86 -13.02 -1.07
N GLU A 15 1.18 -12.94 0.21
CA GLU A 15 2.51 -13.28 0.71
C GLU A 15 2.82 -14.77 0.53
N ALA A 16 1.81 -15.64 0.59
CA ALA A 16 1.98 -17.06 0.32
C ALA A 16 2.28 -17.33 -1.16
N MET A 17 1.72 -16.52 -2.06
CA MET A 17 1.92 -16.65 -3.51
C MET A 17 3.18 -15.94 -3.99
N ALA A 18 3.67 -14.96 -3.26
CA ALA A 18 4.91 -14.24 -3.54
C ALA A 18 5.84 -14.36 -2.32
N PRO A 19 6.60 -15.46 -2.21
CA PRO A 19 7.46 -15.70 -1.05
C PRO A 19 8.42 -14.55 -0.80
N ARG A 20 8.64 -14.23 0.48
CA ARG A 20 9.49 -13.13 0.95
C ARG A 20 8.91 -11.72 0.72
N SER A 21 7.70 -11.62 0.17
CA SER A 21 7.04 -10.32 0.07
C SER A 21 6.39 -9.92 1.38
N ARG A 22 6.19 -8.62 1.53
CA ARG A 22 5.37 -8.03 2.57
C ARG A 22 4.26 -7.25 1.89
N ALA A 23 3.02 -7.54 2.25
CA ALA A 23 1.86 -6.93 1.60
C ALA A 23 1.09 -6.06 2.59
N GLY A 24 0.47 -5.02 2.05
CA GLY A 24 -0.37 -4.14 2.85
C GLY A 24 -1.32 -3.31 2.01
N VAL A 25 -2.23 -2.66 2.71
CA VAL A 25 -3.23 -1.78 2.11
C VAL A 25 -3.22 -0.46 2.84
N SER A 26 -3.15 0.64 2.11
CA SER A 26 -3.37 1.96 2.66
C SER A 26 -4.78 2.45 2.28
N ILE A 27 -5.36 3.30 3.11
CA ILE A 27 -6.75 3.71 3.00
C ILE A 27 -6.82 5.22 3.01
N ALA A 28 -7.45 5.79 1.97
CA ALA A 28 -7.66 7.22 1.87
C ALA A 28 -8.73 7.68 2.88
N SER A 29 -8.63 8.93 3.34
CA SER A 29 -9.70 9.56 4.09
C SER A 29 -10.92 9.74 3.19
N VAL A 30 -12.11 9.93 3.79
CA VAL A 30 -13.37 10.07 3.04
C VAL A 30 -13.30 11.25 2.07
N ASP A 31 -12.69 12.35 2.48
CA ASP A 31 -12.52 13.53 1.63
C ASP A 31 -11.32 13.43 0.67
N ARG A 32 -10.57 12.34 0.73
CA ARG A 32 -9.40 12.05 -0.13
C ARG A 32 -8.28 13.07 -0.04
N THR A 33 -8.18 13.78 1.05
CA THR A 33 -7.09 14.74 1.27
C THR A 33 -5.90 14.13 1.98
N ARG A 34 -6.09 12.96 2.60
CA ARG A 34 -5.07 12.30 3.41
C ARG A 34 -5.07 10.79 3.18
N LEU A 35 -3.91 10.18 3.41
CA LEU A 35 -3.81 8.76 3.67
C LEU A 35 -4.15 8.58 5.15
N ALA A 36 -5.34 8.05 5.45
CA ALA A 36 -5.86 8.00 6.81
C ALA A 36 -5.17 6.93 7.64
N ARG A 37 -5.00 5.74 7.08
CA ARG A 37 -4.39 4.61 7.78
C ARG A 37 -3.81 3.61 6.80
N ALA A 38 -2.97 2.73 7.32
CA ALA A 38 -2.40 1.62 6.57
C ALA A 38 -2.46 0.34 7.40
N ILE A 39 -2.68 -0.77 6.73
CA ILE A 39 -2.75 -2.10 7.34
C ILE A 39 -1.71 -2.97 6.65
N PHE A 40 -0.65 -3.33 7.39
CA PHE A 40 0.43 -4.21 6.95
C PHE A 40 0.57 -5.33 7.96
N PRO A 41 -0.22 -6.42 7.80
CA PRO A 41 -0.38 -7.41 8.87
C PRO A 41 0.91 -8.11 9.30
N SER A 42 1.87 -8.27 8.39
CA SER A 42 3.13 -8.96 8.69
C SER A 42 4.24 -8.02 9.17
N LEU A 43 3.96 -6.72 9.29
CA LEU A 43 4.91 -5.75 9.84
C LEU A 43 4.49 -5.30 11.24
N PRO A 44 5.44 -4.86 12.08
CA PRO A 44 5.11 -4.32 13.40
C PRO A 44 4.18 -3.11 13.32
N THR A 45 3.39 -2.89 14.36
CA THR A 45 2.47 -1.74 14.44
C THR A 45 3.19 -0.39 14.35
N THR A 46 4.45 -0.34 14.71
CA THR A 46 5.29 0.87 14.55
C THR A 46 5.41 1.31 13.11
N PHE A 47 5.46 0.37 12.16
CA PHE A 47 5.45 0.70 10.73
C PHE A 47 4.14 1.39 10.35
N GLN A 48 3.01 0.81 10.71
CA GLN A 48 1.70 1.35 10.39
C GLN A 48 1.47 2.72 11.03
N SER A 49 1.96 2.91 12.25
CA SER A 49 1.87 4.20 12.94
C SER A 49 2.67 5.30 12.24
N SER A 50 3.76 4.93 11.58
CA SER A 50 4.65 5.88 10.89
C SER A 50 4.11 6.36 9.55
N ILE A 51 3.12 5.66 8.97
CA ILE A 51 2.59 5.95 7.65
C ILE A 51 1.07 6.15 7.66
N ARG A 52 0.56 6.78 8.70
CA ARG A 52 -0.86 7.13 8.79
C ARG A 52 -1.05 8.64 8.87
N ASP A 53 -2.23 9.07 8.51
CA ASP A 53 -2.67 10.47 8.58
C ASP A 53 -1.72 11.41 7.82
N LEU A 54 -1.32 10.97 6.62
CA LEU A 54 -0.37 11.69 5.77
C LEU A 54 -1.11 12.56 4.75
N ALA A 55 -0.58 13.75 4.48
CA ALA A 55 -1.11 14.63 3.45
C ALA A 55 -0.95 13.98 2.06
N MET A 56 -1.96 14.14 1.21
CA MET A 56 -1.99 13.51 -0.12
C MET A 56 -1.08 14.19 -1.12
N GLY A 57 -0.98 15.47 -1.18
CA GLY A 57 -0.33 16.21 -2.26
C GLY A 57 1.21 16.11 -2.29
N ALA A 58 1.76 16.64 -3.38
CA ALA A 58 3.22 16.73 -3.53
C ALA A 58 3.78 17.88 -2.67
N PRO A 59 5.02 17.78 -2.16
CA PRO A 59 5.94 16.65 -2.30
C PRO A 59 5.45 15.43 -1.52
N TYR A 60 5.53 14.26 -2.14
CA TYR A 60 4.96 13.05 -1.57
C TYR A 60 5.79 12.51 -0.41
N PHE A 61 5.10 12.14 0.67
CA PHE A 61 5.78 11.45 1.77
C PHE A 61 6.33 10.09 1.32
N GLY A 62 5.56 9.33 0.57
CA GLY A 62 5.97 8.02 0.11
C GLY A 62 5.21 7.53 -1.11
N ALA A 63 5.42 6.27 -1.45
CA ALA A 63 4.82 5.65 -2.63
C ALA A 63 3.30 5.58 -2.55
N CYS A 64 2.73 5.36 -1.37
CA CYS A 64 1.28 5.25 -1.21
C CYS A 64 0.58 6.58 -1.50
N THR A 65 1.07 7.68 -0.96
CA THR A 65 0.49 9.00 -1.24
C THR A 65 0.67 9.38 -2.71
N ALA A 66 1.82 9.06 -3.30
CA ALA A 66 2.06 9.30 -4.72
C ALA A 66 1.12 8.49 -5.61
N ALA A 67 0.91 7.21 -5.29
CA ALA A 67 0.02 6.36 -6.07
C ALA A 67 -1.44 6.80 -5.99
N MET A 68 -1.91 7.19 -4.79
CA MET A 68 -3.27 7.68 -4.61
C MET A 68 -3.50 9.01 -5.32
N ASP A 69 -2.64 9.98 -5.08
CA ASP A 69 -2.78 11.33 -5.63
C ASP A 69 -2.67 11.33 -7.15
N GLY A 70 -1.70 10.60 -7.68
CA GLY A 70 -1.46 10.51 -9.12
C GLY A 70 -2.31 9.49 -9.85
N ASN A 71 -3.06 8.65 -9.12
CA ASN A 71 -3.79 7.52 -9.69
C ASN A 71 -2.90 6.69 -10.61
N ALA A 72 -1.74 6.30 -10.13
CA ALA A 72 -0.70 5.65 -10.91
C ALA A 72 0.03 4.59 -10.08
N ILE A 73 0.58 3.60 -10.79
CA ILE A 73 1.45 2.60 -10.18
C ILE A 73 2.81 3.24 -9.91
N ILE A 74 3.27 3.17 -8.68
CA ILE A 74 4.55 3.71 -8.25
C ILE A 74 5.44 2.56 -7.81
N THR A 75 6.61 2.44 -8.45
CA THR A 75 7.57 1.40 -8.12
C THR A 75 8.90 2.03 -7.73
N SER A 76 9.47 1.55 -6.62
CA SER A 76 10.86 1.82 -6.27
C SER A 76 11.62 0.50 -6.25
N GLN A 77 12.59 0.39 -7.15
CA GLN A 77 13.40 -0.81 -7.26
C GLN A 77 14.46 -0.90 -6.17
N ASP A 78 14.85 0.22 -5.62
CA ASP A 78 15.81 0.29 -4.51
C ASP A 78 15.58 1.59 -3.74
N LEU A 79 14.99 1.47 -2.54
CA LEU A 79 14.69 2.63 -1.71
C LEU A 79 15.94 3.36 -1.22
N THR A 80 17.09 2.70 -1.18
CA THR A 80 18.35 3.37 -0.81
C THR A 80 18.82 4.38 -1.85
N LYS A 81 18.28 4.30 -3.06
CA LYS A 81 18.57 5.21 -4.18
C LYS A 81 17.38 6.10 -4.54
N GLU A 82 16.34 6.08 -3.73
CA GLU A 82 15.09 6.79 -4.02
C GLU A 82 15.18 8.25 -3.60
N ASP A 83 14.88 9.16 -4.51
CA ASP A 83 14.89 10.60 -4.24
C ASP A 83 13.51 11.27 -4.41
N ARG A 84 12.49 10.52 -4.82
CA ARG A 84 11.13 11.06 -5.05
C ARG A 84 10.31 11.23 -3.78
N PHE A 85 10.73 10.61 -2.66
CA PHE A 85 9.96 10.54 -1.42
C PHE A 85 10.72 11.20 -0.28
N ASP A 86 10.00 11.50 0.80
CA ASP A 86 10.57 12.01 2.03
C ASP A 86 11.58 11.00 2.61
N GLU A 87 12.71 11.48 3.08
CA GLU A 87 13.74 10.63 3.70
C GLU A 87 13.20 9.82 4.86
N ARG A 88 12.24 10.36 5.62
CA ARG A 88 11.62 9.65 6.74
C ARG A 88 10.86 8.41 6.28
N PHE A 89 10.21 8.47 5.12
CA PHE A 89 9.54 7.30 4.54
C PHE A 89 10.56 6.21 4.20
N VAL A 90 11.64 6.59 3.53
CA VAL A 90 12.72 5.65 3.16
C VAL A 90 13.30 5.01 4.40
N GLU A 91 13.63 5.80 5.43
CA GLU A 91 14.18 5.30 6.69
C GLU A 91 13.24 4.30 7.38
N VAL A 92 11.94 4.60 7.43
CA VAL A 92 10.95 3.71 8.03
C VAL A 92 10.88 2.39 7.27
N CYS A 93 10.86 2.44 5.94
CA CYS A 93 10.85 1.22 5.12
C CYS A 93 12.10 0.36 5.35
N ILE A 94 13.27 0.97 5.27
CA ILE A 94 14.54 0.25 5.46
C ILE A 94 14.62 -0.35 6.87
N LEU A 95 14.23 0.41 7.89
CA LEU A 95 14.22 -0.06 9.27
C LEU A 95 13.35 -1.31 9.45
N HIS A 96 12.25 -1.40 8.71
CA HIS A 96 11.33 -2.54 8.79
C HIS A 96 11.58 -3.60 7.72
N GLY A 97 12.74 -3.57 7.09
CA GLY A 97 13.17 -4.61 6.16
C GLY A 97 12.54 -4.53 4.78
N ILE A 98 12.12 -3.34 4.34
CA ILE A 98 11.60 -3.12 2.98
C ILE A 98 12.61 -2.26 2.22
N ARG A 99 13.18 -2.80 1.15
CA ARG A 99 14.15 -2.10 0.32
C ARG A 99 13.65 -1.82 -1.08
N SER A 100 12.63 -2.54 -1.54
CA SER A 100 11.94 -2.29 -2.80
C SER A 100 10.46 -2.44 -2.59
N LEU A 101 9.65 -1.71 -3.36
CA LEU A 101 8.20 -1.82 -3.26
C LEU A 101 7.51 -1.35 -4.54
N GLN A 102 6.27 -1.80 -4.68
CA GLN A 102 5.33 -1.28 -5.66
C GLN A 102 4.02 -0.96 -4.96
N SER A 103 3.51 0.25 -5.20
CA SER A 103 2.23 0.69 -4.70
C SER A 103 1.28 0.90 -5.88
N ARG A 104 0.11 0.27 -5.83
CA ARG A 104 -0.92 0.36 -6.85
C ARG A 104 -2.15 1.06 -6.31
N PRO A 105 -2.74 2.00 -7.06
CA PRO A 105 -4.00 2.59 -6.65
C PRO A 105 -5.10 1.53 -6.62
N VAL A 106 -5.98 1.66 -5.64
CA VAL A 106 -7.12 0.77 -5.44
C VAL A 106 -8.39 1.56 -5.67
N HIS A 107 -9.27 1.04 -6.53
CA HIS A 107 -10.52 1.69 -6.89
C HIS A 107 -11.72 0.91 -6.36
N GLY A 108 -12.72 1.66 -5.87
CA GLY A 108 -14.05 1.13 -5.65
C GLY A 108 -14.91 1.41 -6.88
N ARG A 109 -16.13 1.93 -6.65
CA ARG A 109 -17.04 2.27 -7.74
C ARG A 109 -16.67 3.55 -8.48
N GLY A 110 -15.90 4.43 -7.85
CA GLY A 110 -15.54 5.74 -8.41
C GLY A 110 -14.29 5.71 -9.25
N LYS A 111 -13.96 6.85 -9.83
CA LYS A 111 -12.77 7.03 -10.67
C LYS A 111 -11.51 7.31 -9.86
N HIS A 112 -11.68 7.85 -8.66
CA HIS A 112 -10.55 8.20 -7.79
C HIS A 112 -10.18 7.04 -6.88
N PRO A 113 -8.88 6.83 -6.63
CA PRO A 113 -8.46 5.77 -5.72
C PRO A 113 -9.00 5.99 -4.31
N ILE A 114 -9.39 4.91 -3.67
CA ILE A 114 -9.83 4.90 -2.26
C ILE A 114 -8.78 4.29 -1.34
N GLY A 115 -7.67 3.87 -1.91
CA GLY A 115 -6.54 3.31 -1.19
C GLY A 115 -5.45 2.86 -2.14
N THR A 116 -4.49 2.12 -1.59
CA THR A 116 -3.44 1.46 -2.39
C THR A 116 -3.25 0.03 -1.91
N PHE A 117 -2.79 -0.82 -2.81
CA PHE A 117 -2.22 -2.12 -2.46
C PHE A 117 -0.71 -2.04 -2.65
N VAL A 118 0.03 -2.50 -1.65
CA VAL A 118 1.50 -2.40 -1.63
C VAL A 118 2.10 -3.77 -1.46
N MET A 119 3.12 -4.08 -2.25
CA MET A 119 3.97 -5.25 -2.06
C MET A 119 5.43 -4.80 -2.04
N GLY A 120 6.18 -5.28 -1.04
CA GLY A 120 7.59 -4.93 -0.88
C GLY A 120 8.46 -6.13 -0.58
N TYR A 121 9.76 -5.95 -0.81
CA TYR A 121 10.79 -6.96 -0.58
C TYR A 121 11.95 -6.37 0.21
N ALA A 122 12.68 -7.24 0.91
CA ALA A 122 13.84 -6.84 1.70
C ALA A 122 15.09 -6.55 0.86
N GLN A 123 15.02 -6.79 -0.45
CA GLN A 123 16.13 -6.60 -1.38
C GLN A 123 15.70 -5.72 -2.54
N PRO A 124 16.64 -5.14 -3.31
CA PRO A 124 16.28 -4.48 -4.56
C PRO A 124 15.56 -5.45 -5.48
N ALA A 125 14.62 -4.94 -6.25
CA ALA A 125 13.82 -5.74 -7.16
C ALA A 125 13.69 -5.06 -8.53
N ASP A 126 13.66 -5.87 -9.59
CA ASP A 126 13.30 -5.40 -10.91
C ASP A 126 11.78 -5.28 -11.03
N LEU A 127 11.30 -4.54 -12.04
CA LEU A 127 9.86 -4.43 -12.30
C LEU A 127 9.20 -5.80 -12.49
N ARG A 128 9.88 -6.74 -13.14
CA ARG A 128 9.37 -8.09 -13.39
C ARG A 128 9.24 -8.95 -12.14
N ASP A 129 9.88 -8.56 -11.02
CA ASP A 129 9.76 -9.29 -9.76
C ASP A 129 8.41 -9.03 -9.09
N PHE A 130 7.69 -8.00 -9.53
CA PHE A 130 6.34 -7.71 -9.08
C PHE A 130 5.35 -8.36 -10.05
N ASP A 131 4.79 -9.50 -9.67
CA ASP A 131 3.84 -10.24 -10.49
C ASP A 131 2.61 -9.40 -10.81
N VAL A 132 2.47 -8.99 -12.06
CA VAL A 132 1.38 -8.10 -12.51
C VAL A 132 0.02 -8.70 -12.25
N THR A 133 -0.17 -9.98 -12.59
CA THR A 133 -1.46 -10.66 -12.42
C THR A 133 -1.84 -10.73 -10.94
N LEU A 134 -0.90 -11.11 -10.08
CA LEU A 134 -1.13 -11.15 -8.64
C LEU A 134 -1.44 -9.78 -8.06
N MET A 135 -0.68 -8.76 -8.47
CA MET A 135 -0.87 -7.39 -7.99
C MET A 135 -2.22 -6.82 -8.45
N GLU A 136 -2.62 -7.07 -9.69
CA GLU A 136 -3.94 -6.63 -10.18
C GLU A 136 -5.07 -7.32 -9.42
N PHE A 137 -4.97 -8.63 -9.24
CA PHE A 137 -5.95 -9.37 -8.44
C PHE A 137 -6.06 -8.82 -7.03
N ALA A 138 -4.93 -8.58 -6.37
CA ALA A 138 -4.90 -8.08 -5.01
C ALA A 138 -5.48 -6.67 -4.90
N ALA A 139 -5.15 -5.79 -5.85
CA ALA A 139 -5.69 -4.43 -5.89
C ALA A 139 -7.21 -4.44 -6.11
N ASP A 140 -7.70 -5.29 -7.00
CA ASP A 140 -9.15 -5.43 -7.25
C ASP A 140 -9.87 -5.98 -6.02
N ALA A 141 -9.30 -7.00 -5.36
CA ALA A 141 -9.87 -7.55 -4.13
C ALA A 141 -9.89 -6.51 -3.01
N ALA A 142 -8.81 -5.75 -2.86
CA ALA A 142 -8.77 -4.65 -1.89
C ALA A 142 -9.84 -3.61 -2.18
N GLY A 143 -10.08 -3.31 -3.45
CA GLY A 143 -11.13 -2.36 -3.87
C GLY A 143 -12.51 -2.79 -3.42
N VAL A 144 -12.83 -4.08 -3.55
CA VAL A 144 -14.10 -4.62 -3.07
C VAL A 144 -14.22 -4.45 -1.54
N LEU A 145 -13.16 -4.80 -0.80
CA LEU A 145 -13.17 -4.70 0.65
C LEU A 145 -13.30 -3.26 1.14
N LEU A 146 -12.54 -2.35 0.57
CA LEU A 146 -12.59 -0.93 0.94
C LEU A 146 -13.93 -0.31 0.60
N GLN A 147 -14.52 -0.66 -0.55
CA GLN A 147 -15.83 -0.16 -0.92
C GLN A 147 -16.92 -0.65 0.04
N LYS A 148 -16.86 -1.93 0.43
CA LYS A 148 -17.79 -2.47 1.44
C LYS A 148 -17.65 -1.76 2.78
N HIS A 149 -16.43 -1.41 3.16
CA HIS A 149 -16.19 -0.64 4.37
C HIS A 149 -16.82 0.75 4.28
N LEU A 150 -16.65 1.44 3.15
CA LEU A 150 -17.27 2.75 2.91
C LEU A 150 -18.79 2.67 2.92
N ASP A 151 -19.35 1.57 2.43
CA ASP A 151 -20.80 1.33 2.41
C ASP A 151 -21.37 0.91 3.77
N GLY A 152 -20.51 0.74 4.80
CA GLY A 152 -20.92 0.29 6.12
C GLY A 152 -21.14 -1.22 6.27
N GLU A 153 -20.79 -2.02 5.26
CA GLU A 153 -20.94 -3.47 5.27
C GLU A 153 -19.78 -4.19 5.98
N LEU A 154 -18.62 -3.53 6.07
CA LEU A 154 -17.46 -3.99 6.84
C LEU A 154 -17.04 -2.91 7.83
N ARG A 155 -16.78 -3.31 9.07
CA ARG A 155 -16.39 -2.38 10.14
C ARG A 155 -14.89 -2.10 10.18
#